data_a1714e5d1af42503e9581c1d2890d62d
#
_entry.id   a1714e5d1af42503e9581c1d2890d62d
#
_cell.length_a   1.000
_cell.length_b   1.000
_cell.length_c   1.000
_cell.angle_alpha   90.00
_cell.angle_beta   90.00
_cell.angle_gamma   90.00
#
_symmetry.space_group_name_H-M   'P 1'
#
loop_
_entity.id
_entity.type
_entity.pdbx_description
1 polymer ?
#
loop_
_entity_poly.entity_id
_entity_poly.type
_entity_poly.pdbx_seq_one_letter_code
_entity_poly.pdbx_strand_id
1 'polypeptide(L)'
;IVPNPRPMAEVTYAEIRELSYMGASVLHDEAMAPVREVGIPVNIRNTNEPEHPGTRIVAELSPEVIQSTQIAGVAGKSNFAMITIGKHLMNREVGFVYRLLGVLEHNDIPFEHCPSAIDSVSVVLESRWLEGRVDGLLDEIRRTLEPDELEYVPSIALIAIVGEEMARTPGIAAKVFSALATAGVNVRLINQGASELNIIVGVAPDDYAPALRAIYNAFIG
;
A
#
# COMPACT_ATOMS: atom_id res chain seq x y z
N ILE A 1 7.18 -13.96 -7.01
CA ILE A 1 8.29 -13.03 -6.72
C ILE A 1 9.20 -13.66 -5.67
N VAL A 2 8.65 -14.15 -4.56
CA VAL A 2 9.38 -14.89 -3.53
C VAL A 2 9.14 -16.38 -3.75
N PRO A 3 10.17 -17.19 -4.02
CA PRO A 3 10.00 -18.63 -4.14
C PRO A 3 9.76 -19.25 -2.75
N ASN A 4 8.80 -20.17 -2.68
CA ASN A 4 8.43 -20.89 -1.45
C ASN A 4 8.21 -19.98 -0.23
N PRO A 5 7.26 -19.06 -0.27
CA PRO A 5 7.01 -18.15 0.84
C PRO A 5 6.54 -18.93 2.07
N ARG A 6 6.92 -18.48 3.25
CA ARG A 6 6.48 -19.05 4.52
C ARG A 6 4.96 -18.88 4.67
N PRO A 7 4.20 -19.95 4.99
CA PRO A 7 2.78 -19.83 5.28
C PRO A 7 2.53 -18.98 6.53
N MET A 8 1.48 -18.16 6.49
CA MET A 8 0.98 -17.45 7.67
C MET A 8 0.09 -18.40 8.47
N ALA A 9 0.35 -18.57 9.77
CA ALA A 9 -0.51 -19.40 10.63
C ALA A 9 -1.83 -18.67 10.96
N GLU A 10 -1.71 -17.42 11.36
CA GLU A 10 -2.84 -16.54 11.66
C GLU A 10 -2.64 -15.18 11.03
N VAL A 11 -3.74 -14.49 10.75
CA VAL A 11 -3.81 -13.13 10.24
C VAL A 11 -5.11 -12.49 10.73
N THR A 12 -5.09 -11.20 11.07
CA THR A 12 -6.34 -10.52 11.46
C THR A 12 -7.17 -10.15 10.23
N TYR A 13 -8.46 -9.83 10.46
CA TYR A 13 -9.33 -9.30 9.40
C TYR A 13 -8.81 -8.00 8.80
N ALA A 14 -8.18 -7.15 9.62
CA ALA A 14 -7.60 -5.90 9.15
C ALA A 14 -6.38 -6.15 8.28
N GLU A 15 -5.47 -7.02 8.72
CA GLU A 15 -4.26 -7.38 7.97
C GLU A 15 -4.57 -8.06 6.63
N ILE A 16 -5.50 -9.03 6.60
CA ILE A 16 -5.83 -9.72 5.34
C ILE A 16 -6.49 -8.77 4.34
N ARG A 17 -7.25 -7.78 4.81
CA ARG A 17 -7.83 -6.75 3.95
C ARG A 17 -6.74 -5.92 3.27
N GLU A 18 -5.76 -5.43 4.04
CA GLU A 18 -4.63 -4.67 3.50
C GLU A 18 -3.81 -5.48 2.49
N LEU A 19 -3.49 -6.74 2.84
CA LEU A 19 -2.76 -7.64 1.95
C LEU A 19 -3.54 -7.94 0.66
N SER A 20 -4.85 -8.18 0.76
CA SER A 20 -5.72 -8.49 -0.38
C SER A 20 -5.84 -7.31 -1.33
N TYR A 21 -5.99 -6.10 -0.78
CA TYR A 21 -6.05 -4.86 -1.55
C TYR A 21 -4.76 -4.63 -2.34
N MET A 22 -3.62 -4.93 -1.73
CA MET A 22 -2.29 -4.80 -2.33
C MET A 22 -1.86 -6.00 -3.18
N GLY A 23 -2.79 -6.86 -3.58
CA GLY A 23 -2.56 -7.89 -4.59
C GLY A 23 -2.46 -9.33 -4.10
N ALA A 24 -2.50 -9.57 -2.78
CA ALA A 24 -2.60 -10.93 -2.22
C ALA A 24 -4.07 -11.40 -2.20
N SER A 25 -4.74 -11.36 -3.36
CA SER A 25 -6.18 -11.60 -3.49
C SER A 25 -6.53 -13.09 -3.35
N VAL A 26 -6.58 -13.58 -2.11
CA VAL A 26 -7.05 -14.94 -1.79
C VAL A 26 -8.56 -14.94 -1.50
N LEU A 27 -9.08 -13.83 -0.95
CA LEU A 27 -10.49 -13.65 -0.62
C LEU A 27 -10.97 -12.27 -1.08
N HIS A 28 -12.24 -12.19 -1.46
CA HIS A 28 -12.89 -10.93 -1.73
C HIS A 28 -13.23 -10.24 -0.40
N ASP A 29 -12.88 -8.96 -0.24
CA ASP A 29 -13.06 -8.19 1.00
C ASP A 29 -14.53 -8.20 1.47
N GLU A 30 -15.48 -8.01 0.55
CA GLU A 30 -16.90 -8.02 0.86
C GLU A 30 -17.40 -9.35 1.43
N ALA A 31 -16.78 -10.47 1.06
CA ALA A 31 -17.16 -11.78 1.58
C ALA A 31 -16.80 -11.96 3.06
N MET A 32 -15.88 -11.15 3.56
CA MET A 32 -15.42 -11.21 4.95
C MET A 32 -16.28 -10.36 5.92
N ALA A 33 -17.03 -9.40 5.42
CA ALA A 33 -17.78 -8.46 6.24
C ALA A 33 -18.74 -9.15 7.24
N PRO A 34 -19.57 -10.13 6.83
CA PRO A 34 -20.52 -10.78 7.76
C PRO A 34 -19.84 -11.57 8.90
N VAL A 35 -18.74 -12.26 8.61
CA VAL A 35 -18.03 -13.07 9.60
C VAL A 35 -17.19 -12.22 10.53
N ARG A 36 -16.66 -11.10 10.05
CA ARG A 36 -15.94 -10.10 10.83
C ARG A 36 -16.83 -9.46 11.91
N GLU A 37 -18.06 -9.05 11.55
CA GLU A 37 -19.00 -8.40 12.48
C GLU A 37 -19.31 -9.25 13.71
N VAL A 38 -19.33 -10.57 13.56
CA VAL A 38 -19.62 -11.51 14.63
C VAL A 38 -18.39 -12.25 15.16
N GLY A 39 -17.20 -11.92 14.65
CA GLY A 39 -15.93 -12.49 15.13
C GLY A 39 -15.74 -13.98 14.83
N ILE A 40 -16.39 -14.53 13.79
CA ILE A 40 -16.27 -15.96 13.44
C ILE A 40 -14.94 -16.20 12.70
N PRO A 41 -14.01 -17.00 13.24
CA PRO A 41 -12.77 -17.31 12.55
C PRO A 41 -13.00 -18.01 11.20
N VAL A 42 -12.23 -17.61 10.18
CA VAL A 42 -12.24 -18.23 8.86
C VAL A 42 -10.92 -18.95 8.64
N ASN A 43 -10.95 -20.17 8.11
CA ASN A 43 -9.74 -20.91 7.78
C ASN A 43 -9.59 -21.06 6.26
N ILE A 44 -8.50 -20.53 5.72
CA ILE A 44 -8.13 -20.69 4.30
C ILE A 44 -7.22 -21.88 4.17
N ARG A 45 -7.62 -22.86 3.36
CA ARG A 45 -6.85 -24.10 3.13
C ARG A 45 -6.62 -24.32 1.64
N ASN A 46 -5.47 -24.92 1.32
CA ASN A 46 -5.15 -25.35 -0.03
C ASN A 46 -5.83 -26.70 -0.31
N THR A 47 -6.68 -26.76 -1.32
CA THR A 47 -7.37 -27.99 -1.72
C THR A 47 -6.42 -29.10 -2.21
N ASN A 48 -5.23 -28.71 -2.69
CA ASN A 48 -4.20 -29.65 -3.13
C ASN A 48 -3.33 -30.19 -1.98
N GLU A 49 -3.45 -29.59 -0.79
CA GLU A 49 -2.74 -29.99 0.44
C GLU A 49 -3.71 -30.04 1.62
N PRO A 50 -4.67 -30.97 1.63
CA PRO A 50 -5.77 -30.98 2.59
C PRO A 50 -5.32 -31.21 4.04
N GLU A 51 -4.16 -31.82 4.26
CA GLU A 51 -3.59 -32.04 5.59
C GLU A 51 -2.90 -30.80 6.17
N HIS A 52 -2.56 -29.81 5.34
CA HIS A 52 -1.98 -28.56 5.83
C HIS A 52 -3.03 -27.76 6.62
N PRO A 53 -2.69 -27.24 7.83
CA PRO A 53 -3.65 -26.53 8.69
C PRO A 53 -4.24 -25.27 8.04
N GLY A 54 -3.55 -24.69 7.05
CA GLY A 54 -3.98 -23.47 6.35
C GLY A 54 -3.63 -22.20 7.14
N THR A 55 -4.32 -21.10 6.80
CA THR A 55 -4.20 -19.79 7.47
C THR A 55 -5.52 -19.46 8.14
N ARG A 56 -5.49 -19.16 9.43
CA ARG A 56 -6.66 -18.71 10.19
C ARG A 56 -6.79 -17.19 10.14
N ILE A 57 -7.95 -16.71 9.75
CA ILE A 57 -8.32 -15.28 9.84
C ILE A 57 -9.10 -15.14 11.14
N VAL A 58 -8.62 -14.27 12.01
CA VAL A 58 -9.12 -14.11 13.39
C VAL A 58 -9.38 -12.63 13.71
N ALA A 59 -10.13 -12.37 14.78
CA ALA A 59 -10.33 -11.01 15.28
C ALA A 59 -9.06 -10.48 16.00
N GLU A 60 -8.38 -11.36 16.73
CA GLU A 60 -7.15 -11.06 17.48
C GLU A 60 -6.16 -12.21 17.28
N LEU A 61 -4.86 -11.87 17.11
CA LEU A 61 -3.80 -12.86 16.98
C LEU A 61 -3.56 -13.61 18.29
N SER A 62 -3.16 -14.87 18.19
CA SER A 62 -2.71 -15.62 19.36
C SER A 62 -1.39 -15.08 19.91
N PRO A 63 -1.11 -15.22 21.23
CA PRO A 63 0.13 -14.77 21.84
C PRO A 63 1.37 -15.39 21.19
N GLU A 64 1.27 -16.61 20.70
CA GLU A 64 2.35 -17.33 20.02
C GLU A 64 2.73 -16.66 18.70
N VAL A 65 1.75 -16.21 17.93
CA VAL A 65 1.97 -15.49 16.67
C VAL A 65 2.54 -14.11 16.94
N ILE A 66 1.98 -13.36 17.91
CA ILE A 66 2.49 -12.04 18.31
C ILE A 66 3.98 -12.10 18.69
N GLN A 67 4.40 -13.12 19.45
CA GLN A 67 5.79 -13.28 19.87
C GLN A 67 6.73 -13.71 18.73
N SER A 68 6.22 -14.39 17.72
CA SER A 68 7.05 -14.99 16.66
C SER A 68 7.13 -14.15 15.38
N THR A 69 6.25 -13.15 15.21
CA THR A 69 6.18 -12.36 13.97
C THR A 69 6.17 -10.86 14.25
N GLN A 70 6.92 -10.11 13.46
CA GLN A 70 6.93 -8.64 13.51
C GLN A 70 5.94 -8.01 12.53
N ILE A 71 5.64 -8.74 11.45
CA ILE A 71 4.72 -8.33 10.39
C ILE A 71 3.88 -9.53 9.97
N ALA A 72 2.66 -9.31 9.53
CA ALA A 72 1.81 -10.35 8.95
C ALA A 72 2.34 -10.76 7.57
N GLY A 73 2.69 -9.79 6.73
CA GLY A 73 3.19 -10.10 5.40
C GLY A 73 3.60 -8.89 4.59
N VAL A 74 4.06 -9.18 3.37
CA VAL A 74 4.43 -8.19 2.36
C VAL A 74 3.67 -8.50 1.09
N ALA A 75 2.93 -7.53 0.59
CA ALA A 75 2.21 -7.61 -0.68
C ALA A 75 2.59 -6.44 -1.57
N GLY A 76 2.34 -6.54 -2.87
CA GLY A 76 2.62 -5.43 -3.74
C GLY A 76 1.85 -5.52 -5.05
N LYS A 77 1.65 -4.37 -5.68
CA LYS A 77 0.91 -4.20 -6.91
C LYS A 77 1.63 -3.19 -7.80
N SER A 78 1.72 -3.48 -9.06
CA SER A 78 2.20 -2.57 -10.10
C SER A 78 1.04 -1.87 -10.80
N ASN A 79 1.33 -1.07 -11.80
CA ASN A 79 0.36 -0.35 -12.63
C ASN A 79 -0.30 0.84 -11.92
N PHE A 80 0.47 1.58 -11.16
CA PHE A 80 0.09 2.89 -10.67
C PHE A 80 0.85 3.99 -11.41
N ALA A 81 0.25 5.16 -11.44
CA ALA A 81 0.87 6.40 -11.83
C ALA A 81 0.84 7.39 -10.67
N MET A 82 1.73 8.37 -10.69
CA MET A 82 1.76 9.43 -9.69
C MET A 82 1.79 10.78 -10.37
N ILE A 83 0.96 11.70 -9.88
CA ILE A 83 0.98 13.11 -10.27
C ILE A 83 1.40 13.91 -9.05
N THR A 84 2.49 14.66 -9.17
CA THR A 84 2.99 15.55 -8.11
C THR A 84 2.74 17.00 -8.50
N ILE A 85 2.11 17.74 -7.62
CA ILE A 85 1.75 19.14 -7.78
C ILE A 85 2.55 19.96 -6.77
N GLY A 86 3.44 20.83 -7.26
CA GLY A 86 4.22 21.75 -6.44
C GLY A 86 3.65 23.16 -6.53
N LYS A 87 3.48 23.83 -5.38
CA LYS A 87 3.08 25.22 -5.31
C LYS A 87 3.68 25.89 -4.09
N HIS A 88 4.37 26.99 -4.31
CA HIS A 88 4.94 27.79 -3.23
C HIS A 88 3.85 28.29 -2.27
N LEU A 89 4.09 28.10 -0.97
CA LEU A 89 3.12 28.41 0.09
C LEU A 89 1.79 27.64 0.00
N MET A 90 1.78 26.45 -0.61
CA MET A 90 0.60 25.59 -0.72
C MET A 90 -0.08 25.37 0.63
N ASN A 91 0.69 25.22 1.71
CA ASN A 91 0.19 24.99 3.07
C ASN A 91 -0.62 26.17 3.63
N ARG A 92 -0.54 27.38 3.03
CA ARG A 92 -1.33 28.57 3.40
C ARG A 92 -2.55 28.75 2.51
N GLU A 93 -2.65 28.01 1.43
CA GLU A 93 -3.75 28.12 0.48
C GLU A 93 -4.92 27.20 0.90
N VAL A 94 -5.92 27.82 1.52
CA VAL A 94 -7.11 27.09 1.99
C VAL A 94 -7.82 26.43 0.82
N GLY A 95 -8.13 25.11 0.96
CA GLY A 95 -8.86 24.36 -0.05
C GLY A 95 -8.02 23.86 -1.22
N PHE A 96 -6.69 23.95 -1.19
CA PHE A 96 -5.84 23.47 -2.30
C PHE A 96 -6.09 21.98 -2.62
N VAL A 97 -5.97 21.12 -1.61
CA VAL A 97 -6.22 19.67 -1.77
C VAL A 97 -7.69 19.38 -2.12
N TYR A 98 -8.63 20.15 -1.58
CA TYR A 98 -10.05 20.04 -1.94
C TYR A 98 -10.26 20.25 -3.45
N ARG A 99 -9.65 21.29 -4.04
CA ARG A 99 -9.75 21.53 -5.48
C ARG A 99 -9.09 20.42 -6.31
N LEU A 100 -7.93 19.90 -5.84
CA LEU A 100 -7.28 18.76 -6.50
C LEU A 100 -8.20 17.54 -6.52
N LEU A 101 -8.78 17.18 -5.36
CA LEU A 101 -9.70 16.05 -5.28
C LEU A 101 -10.99 16.31 -6.06
N GLY A 102 -11.45 17.56 -6.14
CA GLY A 102 -12.57 17.97 -6.99
C GLY A 102 -12.30 17.76 -8.49
N VAL A 103 -11.08 17.98 -8.95
CA VAL A 103 -10.67 17.63 -10.33
C VAL A 103 -10.74 16.11 -10.55
N LEU A 104 -10.28 15.31 -9.58
CA LEU A 104 -10.38 13.84 -9.70
C LEU A 104 -11.84 13.36 -9.69
N GLU A 105 -12.67 13.93 -8.79
CA GLU A 105 -14.10 13.66 -8.71
C GLU A 105 -14.82 13.97 -10.03
N HIS A 106 -14.58 15.17 -10.61
CA HIS A 106 -15.16 15.57 -11.89
C HIS A 106 -14.83 14.60 -13.03
N ASN A 107 -13.67 13.96 -12.95
CA ASN A 107 -13.21 12.99 -13.93
C ASN A 107 -13.55 11.53 -13.61
N ASP A 108 -14.29 11.24 -12.52
CA ASP A 108 -14.57 9.90 -12.02
C ASP A 108 -13.30 9.06 -11.83
N ILE A 109 -12.24 9.67 -11.27
CA ILE A 109 -10.95 9.03 -11.03
C ILE A 109 -10.77 8.80 -9.53
N PRO A 110 -10.83 7.57 -9.04
CA PRO A 110 -10.48 7.25 -7.66
C PRO A 110 -8.97 7.38 -7.44
N PHE A 111 -8.55 7.75 -6.23
CA PHE A 111 -7.14 7.78 -5.85
C PHE A 111 -6.82 6.72 -4.79
N GLU A 112 -5.57 6.27 -4.79
CA GLU A 112 -5.06 5.29 -3.82
C GLU A 112 -4.44 5.97 -2.62
N HIS A 113 -3.55 6.92 -2.88
CA HIS A 113 -2.82 7.68 -1.85
C HIS A 113 -2.71 9.14 -2.24
N CYS A 114 -2.71 10.01 -1.22
CA CYS A 114 -2.55 11.46 -1.41
C CYS A 114 -1.55 12.02 -0.38
N PRO A 115 -0.26 11.66 -0.45
CA PRO A 115 0.75 12.21 0.45
C PRO A 115 0.99 13.69 0.15
N SER A 116 1.08 14.49 1.22
CA SER A 116 1.31 15.93 1.14
C SER A 116 2.55 16.33 1.91
N ALA A 117 3.22 17.38 1.43
CA ALA A 117 4.31 18.09 2.08
C ALA A 117 3.92 19.57 2.28
N ILE A 118 4.88 20.44 2.59
CA ILE A 118 4.62 21.86 2.84
C ILE A 118 4.18 22.57 1.55
N ASP A 119 4.91 22.35 0.46
CA ASP A 119 4.74 23.03 -0.83
C ASP A 119 4.42 22.05 -1.97
N SER A 120 4.02 20.82 -1.66
CA SER A 120 3.64 19.83 -2.67
C SER A 120 2.62 18.83 -2.16
N VAL A 121 1.83 18.30 -3.08
CA VAL A 121 0.96 17.14 -2.86
C VAL A 121 1.09 16.19 -4.04
N SER A 122 1.10 14.90 -3.77
CA SER A 122 1.06 13.88 -4.81
C SER A 122 -0.24 13.11 -4.74
N VAL A 123 -0.74 12.65 -5.88
CA VAL A 123 -1.81 11.65 -5.94
C VAL A 123 -1.30 10.43 -6.67
N VAL A 124 -1.55 9.28 -6.09
CA VAL A 124 -1.27 7.96 -6.69
C VAL A 124 -2.58 7.38 -7.19
N LEU A 125 -2.59 6.98 -8.44
CA LEU A 125 -3.76 6.53 -9.18
C LEU A 125 -3.45 5.21 -9.87
N GLU A 126 -4.42 4.31 -10.00
CA GLU A 126 -4.25 3.16 -10.89
C GLU A 126 -4.19 3.64 -12.35
N SER A 127 -3.18 3.17 -13.10
CA SER A 127 -2.93 3.62 -14.48
C SER A 127 -4.10 3.40 -15.42
N ARG A 128 -4.96 2.40 -15.15
CA ARG A 128 -6.16 2.12 -15.97
C ARG A 128 -7.15 3.30 -16.03
N TRP A 129 -7.21 4.12 -14.98
CA TRP A 129 -8.08 5.29 -14.94
C TRP A 129 -7.59 6.46 -15.78
N LEU A 130 -6.31 6.40 -16.17
CA LEU A 130 -5.63 7.46 -16.90
C LEU A 130 -5.50 7.17 -18.41
N GLU A 131 -5.87 5.98 -18.88
CA GLU A 131 -5.74 5.60 -20.28
C GLU A 131 -6.49 6.56 -21.22
N GLY A 132 -5.72 7.23 -22.12
CA GLY A 132 -6.24 8.22 -23.06
C GLY A 132 -6.73 9.54 -22.44
N ARG A 133 -6.52 9.76 -21.14
CA ARG A 133 -7.07 10.90 -20.38
C ARG A 133 -6.02 11.77 -19.69
N VAL A 134 -4.76 11.36 -19.73
CA VAL A 134 -3.66 12.01 -18.99
C VAL A 134 -3.56 13.50 -19.32
N ASP A 135 -3.44 13.86 -20.58
CA ASP A 135 -3.24 15.25 -21.00
C ASP A 135 -4.41 16.16 -20.55
N GLY A 136 -5.63 15.70 -20.74
CA GLY A 136 -6.83 16.42 -20.32
C GLY A 136 -6.87 16.64 -18.80
N LEU A 137 -6.53 15.62 -18.02
CA LEU A 137 -6.45 15.70 -16.57
C LEU A 137 -5.36 16.68 -16.11
N LEU A 138 -4.17 16.59 -16.69
CA LEU A 138 -3.06 17.49 -16.35
C LEU A 138 -3.39 18.96 -16.70
N ASP A 139 -4.07 19.19 -17.84
CA ASP A 139 -4.52 20.54 -18.22
C ASP A 139 -5.59 21.09 -17.29
N GLU A 140 -6.50 20.23 -16.81
CA GLU A 140 -7.50 20.65 -15.82
C GLU A 140 -6.85 20.97 -14.48
N ILE A 141 -5.89 20.16 -14.02
CA ILE A 141 -5.09 20.43 -12.81
C ILE A 141 -4.35 21.76 -12.96
N ARG A 142 -3.71 22.05 -14.09
CA ARG A 142 -3.02 23.32 -14.32
C ARG A 142 -3.97 24.52 -14.23
N ARG A 143 -5.13 24.43 -14.84
CA ARG A 143 -6.12 25.53 -14.85
C ARG A 143 -6.76 25.77 -13.48
N THR A 144 -6.98 24.69 -12.71
CA THR A 144 -7.73 24.76 -11.44
C THR A 144 -6.83 25.12 -10.25
N LEU A 145 -5.59 24.66 -10.26
CA LEU A 145 -4.66 24.77 -9.13
C LEU A 145 -3.54 25.81 -9.37
N GLU A 146 -3.28 26.14 -10.64
CA GLU A 146 -2.19 27.04 -11.04
C GLU A 146 -0.86 26.68 -10.33
N PRO A 147 -0.37 25.43 -10.48
CA PRO A 147 0.83 24.97 -9.81
C PRO A 147 2.08 25.62 -10.41
N ASP A 148 3.13 25.77 -9.60
CA ASP A 148 4.47 26.15 -10.08
C ASP A 148 5.15 24.98 -10.80
N GLU A 149 4.91 23.75 -10.31
CA GLU A 149 5.45 22.51 -10.86
C GLU A 149 4.35 21.45 -10.96
N LEU A 150 4.37 20.71 -12.07
CA LEU A 150 3.46 19.58 -12.29
C LEU A 150 4.25 18.44 -12.95
N GLU A 151 4.47 17.37 -12.19
CA GLU A 151 5.18 16.19 -12.64
C GLU A 151 4.22 15.02 -12.81
N TYR A 152 4.35 14.26 -13.88
CA TYR A 152 3.64 13.01 -14.11
C TYR A 152 4.62 11.85 -14.22
N VAL A 153 4.50 10.89 -13.32
CA VAL A 153 5.26 9.64 -13.33
C VAL A 153 4.32 8.53 -13.81
N PRO A 154 4.48 8.04 -15.04
CA PRO A 154 3.50 7.13 -15.66
C PRO A 154 3.47 5.73 -15.07
N SER A 155 4.52 5.34 -14.34
CA SER A 155 4.61 4.00 -13.78
C SER A 155 5.35 3.99 -12.45
N ILE A 156 4.67 3.47 -11.44
CA ILE A 156 5.19 3.22 -10.09
C ILE A 156 4.62 1.90 -9.58
N ALA A 157 5.38 1.16 -8.83
CA ALA A 157 4.92 -0.02 -8.09
C ALA A 157 4.81 0.31 -6.61
N LEU A 158 3.76 -0.17 -5.96
CA LEU A 158 3.55 -0.04 -4.53
C LEU A 158 3.80 -1.37 -3.82
N ILE A 159 4.46 -1.32 -2.67
CA ILE A 159 4.69 -2.46 -1.79
C ILE A 159 4.17 -2.07 -0.41
N ALA A 160 3.29 -2.89 0.14
CA ALA A 160 2.77 -2.75 1.49
C ALA A 160 3.42 -3.78 2.40
N ILE A 161 3.93 -3.31 3.51
CA ILE A 161 4.36 -4.10 4.65
C ILE A 161 3.22 -4.00 5.66
N VAL A 162 2.62 -5.12 6.03
CA VAL A 162 1.40 -5.15 6.83
C VAL A 162 1.62 -5.92 8.12
N GLY A 163 1.12 -5.38 9.23
CA GLY A 163 1.12 -6.06 10.52
C GLY A 163 0.60 -5.16 11.65
N GLU A 164 -0.34 -5.65 12.45
CA GLU A 164 -0.88 -4.91 13.60
C GLU A 164 0.17 -4.64 14.67
N GLU A 165 1.12 -5.56 14.85
CA GLU A 165 2.19 -5.41 15.84
C GLU A 165 3.25 -4.37 15.44
N MET A 166 3.21 -3.86 14.22
CA MET A 166 4.11 -2.79 13.78
C MET A 166 3.92 -1.51 14.59
N ALA A 167 2.69 -1.18 14.97
CA ALA A 167 2.38 -0.01 15.80
C ALA A 167 3.03 -0.04 17.19
N ARG A 168 3.36 -1.26 17.67
CA ARG A 168 3.94 -1.48 19.01
C ARG A 168 5.40 -1.88 18.97
N THR A 169 5.97 -2.09 17.77
CA THR A 169 7.34 -2.60 17.60
C THR A 169 8.28 -1.52 17.04
N PRO A 170 9.09 -0.87 17.87
CA PRO A 170 10.06 0.11 17.40
C PRO A 170 11.05 -0.50 16.40
N GLY A 171 11.42 0.28 15.38
CA GLY A 171 12.47 -0.11 14.44
C GLY A 171 11.98 -0.80 13.17
N ILE A 172 10.69 -1.09 13.01
CA ILE A 172 10.14 -1.71 11.80
C ILE A 172 10.47 -0.88 10.55
N ALA A 173 10.19 0.43 10.57
CA ALA A 173 10.52 1.32 9.46
C ALA A 173 12.02 1.32 9.14
N ALA A 174 12.88 1.39 10.17
CA ALA A 174 14.33 1.30 9.98
C ALA A 174 14.75 0.01 9.27
N LYS A 175 14.16 -1.13 9.65
CA LYS A 175 14.41 -2.44 9.04
C LYS A 175 13.97 -2.48 7.58
N VAL A 176 12.78 -1.92 7.26
CA VAL A 176 12.27 -1.81 5.88
C VAL A 176 13.24 -1.00 5.02
N PHE A 177 13.57 0.23 5.44
CA PHE A 177 14.42 1.11 4.63
C PHE A 177 15.86 0.63 4.54
N SER A 178 16.40 -0.02 5.57
CA SER A 178 17.71 -0.67 5.52
C SER A 178 17.75 -1.82 4.50
N ALA A 179 16.71 -2.63 4.44
CA ALA A 179 16.60 -3.71 3.46
C ALA A 179 16.56 -3.16 2.02
N LEU A 180 15.79 -2.11 1.78
CA LEU A 180 15.72 -1.44 0.47
C LEU A 180 17.05 -0.80 0.09
N ALA A 181 17.70 -0.10 1.00
CA ALA A 181 19.02 0.51 0.78
C ALA A 181 20.09 -0.54 0.45
N THR A 182 20.11 -1.67 1.17
CA THR A 182 21.03 -2.78 0.92
C THR A 182 20.80 -3.40 -0.46
N ALA A 183 19.55 -3.45 -0.93
CA ALA A 183 19.18 -3.92 -2.25
C ALA A 183 19.44 -2.89 -3.38
N GLY A 184 19.90 -1.69 -3.05
CA GLY A 184 20.14 -0.61 -4.02
C GLY A 184 18.86 0.00 -4.57
N VAL A 185 17.73 -0.17 -3.90
CA VAL A 185 16.41 0.31 -4.34
C VAL A 185 16.18 1.75 -3.88
N ASN A 186 15.82 2.62 -4.83
CA ASN A 186 15.41 3.99 -4.53
C ASN A 186 13.91 4.06 -4.22
N VAL A 187 13.57 4.64 -3.05
CA VAL A 187 12.18 4.85 -2.63
C VAL A 187 11.68 6.18 -3.18
N ARG A 188 10.59 6.14 -3.94
CA ARG A 188 9.95 7.31 -4.56
C ARG A 188 8.79 7.88 -3.76
N LEU A 189 8.15 7.04 -2.95
CA LEU A 189 7.01 7.40 -2.13
C LEU A 189 7.04 6.59 -0.84
N ILE A 190 6.67 7.24 0.26
CA ILE A 190 6.45 6.61 1.57
C ILE A 190 5.08 7.07 2.06
N ASN A 191 4.25 6.13 2.46
CA ASN A 191 2.99 6.43 3.11
C ASN A 191 2.78 5.48 4.30
N GLN A 192 2.42 6.03 5.43
CA GLN A 192 2.00 5.28 6.61
C GLN A 192 0.79 5.96 7.21
N GLY A 193 -0.33 5.27 7.26
CA GLY A 193 -1.56 5.79 7.84
C GLY A 193 -1.49 5.89 9.37
N ALA A 194 -2.40 6.64 9.96
CA ALA A 194 -2.48 6.81 11.41
C ALA A 194 -2.85 5.52 12.17
N SER A 195 -3.35 4.50 11.48
CA SER A 195 -3.57 3.16 12.04
C SER A 195 -2.28 2.40 12.32
N GLU A 196 -1.16 2.83 11.68
CA GLU A 196 0.14 2.15 11.73
C GLU A 196 0.11 0.67 11.32
N LEU A 197 -1.01 0.24 10.70
CA LEU A 197 -1.25 -1.13 10.26
C LEU A 197 -0.36 -1.51 9.07
N ASN A 198 0.03 -0.52 8.26
CA ASN A 198 0.87 -0.73 7.10
C ASN A 198 1.93 0.37 6.94
N ILE A 199 3.02 0.01 6.24
CA ILE A 199 3.95 0.95 5.63
C ILE A 199 3.91 0.67 4.13
N ILE A 200 3.62 1.69 3.34
CA ILE A 200 3.58 1.59 1.88
C ILE A 200 4.77 2.32 1.31
N VAL A 201 5.51 1.66 0.44
CA VAL A 201 6.62 2.23 -0.30
C VAL A 201 6.36 2.16 -1.80
N GLY A 202 6.60 3.27 -2.50
CA GLY A 202 6.56 3.34 -3.95
C GLY A 202 7.96 3.24 -4.52
N VAL A 203 8.13 2.40 -5.53
CA VAL A 203 9.42 2.15 -6.20
C VAL A 203 9.26 2.17 -7.73
N ALA A 204 10.37 2.25 -8.47
CA ALA A 204 10.33 2.08 -9.91
C ALA A 204 9.84 0.65 -10.25
N PRO A 205 9.19 0.44 -11.41
CA PRO A 205 8.71 -0.88 -11.81
C PRO A 205 9.80 -1.96 -11.83
N ASP A 206 11.00 -1.60 -12.29
CA ASP A 206 12.14 -2.52 -12.37
C ASP A 206 12.66 -2.93 -10.98
N ASP A 207 12.47 -2.07 -9.99
CA ASP A 207 12.86 -2.30 -8.60
C ASP A 207 11.82 -3.10 -7.81
N TYR A 208 10.62 -3.31 -8.36
CA TYR A 208 9.50 -3.94 -7.63
C TYR A 208 9.85 -5.32 -7.06
N ALA A 209 10.32 -6.22 -7.90
CA ALA A 209 10.62 -7.58 -7.44
C ALA A 209 11.86 -7.66 -6.52
N PRO A 210 12.96 -6.93 -6.80
CA PRO A 210 14.08 -6.80 -5.85
C PRO A 210 13.66 -6.24 -4.49
N ALA A 211 12.90 -5.16 -4.48
CA ALA A 211 12.42 -4.52 -3.25
C ALA A 211 11.55 -5.45 -2.40
N LEU A 212 10.56 -6.10 -3.03
CA LEU A 212 9.66 -7.03 -2.34
C LEU A 212 10.43 -8.18 -1.73
N ARG A 213 11.38 -8.79 -2.46
CA ARG A 213 12.25 -9.86 -1.93
C ARG A 213 13.14 -9.38 -0.79
N ALA A 214 13.73 -8.19 -0.91
CA ALA A 214 14.60 -7.63 0.13
C ALA A 214 13.83 -7.42 1.45
N ILE A 215 12.64 -6.84 1.38
CA ILE A 215 11.78 -6.64 2.55
C ILE A 215 11.35 -7.99 3.12
N TYR A 216 10.85 -8.90 2.29
CA TYR A 216 10.43 -10.22 2.73
C TYR A 216 11.54 -10.95 3.49
N ASN A 217 12.74 -11.02 2.91
CA ASN A 217 13.88 -11.70 3.52
C ASN A 217 14.34 -11.05 4.83
N ALA A 218 14.19 -9.73 4.95
CA ALA A 218 14.54 -9.04 6.20
C ALA A 218 13.64 -9.44 7.37
N PHE A 219 12.37 -9.77 7.15
CA PHE A 219 11.40 -10.05 8.22
C PHE A 219 11.06 -11.53 8.39
N ILE A 220 11.08 -12.29 7.31
CA ILE A 220 10.48 -13.64 7.25
C ILE A 220 11.52 -14.70 6.81
N GLY A 221 12.57 -14.27 6.10
CA GLY A 221 13.65 -15.13 5.58
C GLY A 221 14.67 -15.60 6.60
#